data_e702b5de13b534de96d5573f28d14f72
#
_entry.id   e702b5de13b534de96d5573f28d14f72
#
_cell.length_a   1.000
_cell.length_b   1.000
_cell.length_c   1.000
_cell.angle_alpha   90.00
_cell.angle_beta   90.00
_cell.angle_gamma   90.00
#
_symmetry.space_group_name_H-M   'P 1'
#
loop_
_entity.id
_entity.type
_entity.pdbx_description
1 polymer ?
#
loop_
_entity_poly.entity_id
_entity_poly.type
_entity_poly.pdbx_seq_one_letter_code
_entity_poly.pdbx_strand_id
1 'polypeptide(L)'
;MLDQELLRAILREIDSRLSQGLVPVHNGHLANVSQAEEPLECLLLMKKEGLISGDLITRGANSTPYRITNIRLTYLGLRVLRS
;
A
#
# COMPACT_ATOMS: atom_id res chain seq x y z
N MET A 1 4.04 -15.15 -1.15
CA MET A 1 2.93 -15.21 -0.17
C MET A 1 3.03 -14.01 0.77
N LEU A 2 1.92 -13.33 1.02
CA LEU A 2 1.91 -12.17 1.92
C LEU A 2 1.97 -12.62 3.38
N ASP A 3 2.86 -11.98 4.14
CA ASP A 3 2.90 -12.14 5.58
C ASP A 3 1.71 -11.37 6.17
N GLN A 4 0.86 -12.06 6.93
CA GLN A 4 -0.34 -11.46 7.48
C GLN A 4 -0.04 -10.33 8.46
N GLU A 5 1.02 -10.46 9.24
CA GLU A 5 1.41 -9.39 10.15
C GLU A 5 1.87 -8.15 9.40
N LEU A 6 2.66 -8.34 8.35
CA LEU A 6 3.11 -7.24 7.51
C LEU A 6 1.93 -6.59 6.80
N LEU A 7 1.03 -7.41 6.27
CA LEU A 7 -0.17 -6.93 5.59
C LEU A 7 -0.98 -6.00 6.50
N ARG A 8 -1.26 -6.45 7.71
CA ARG A 8 -2.02 -5.66 8.68
C ARG A 8 -1.27 -4.40 9.09
N ALA A 9 0.04 -4.49 9.28
CA ALA A 9 0.85 -3.32 9.64
C ALA A 9 0.78 -2.25 8.55
N ILE A 10 0.87 -2.66 7.29
CA ILE A 10 0.76 -1.73 6.16
C ILE A 10 -0.62 -1.11 6.09
N LEU A 11 -1.67 -1.90 6.23
CA LEU A 11 -3.05 -1.38 6.22
C LEU A 11 -3.27 -0.38 7.34
N ARG A 12 -2.74 -0.68 8.52
CA ARG A 12 -2.87 0.19 9.70
C ARG A 12 -2.15 1.52 9.49
N GLU A 13 -0.96 1.48 8.89
CA GLU A 13 -0.21 2.69 8.62
C GLU A 13 -0.92 3.56 7.57
N ILE A 14 -1.45 2.95 6.54
CA ILE A 14 -2.21 3.67 5.52
C ILE A 14 -3.42 4.35 6.17
N ASP A 15 -4.17 3.61 6.97
CA ASP A 15 -5.35 4.14 7.65
C ASP A 15 -4.98 5.31 8.55
N SER A 16 -3.90 5.18 9.31
CA SER A 16 -3.42 6.23 10.19
C SER A 16 -3.10 7.52 9.42
N ARG A 17 -2.37 7.37 8.32
CA ARG A 17 -1.99 8.54 7.51
C ARG A 17 -3.20 9.22 6.88
N LEU A 18 -4.14 8.43 6.37
CA LEU A 18 -5.36 8.98 5.77
C LEU A 18 -6.20 9.71 6.82
N SER A 19 -6.29 9.13 8.02
CA SER A 19 -7.05 9.74 9.13
C SER A 19 -6.44 11.06 9.60
N GLN A 20 -5.13 11.21 9.46
CA GLN A 20 -4.43 12.44 9.84
C GLN A 20 -4.36 13.44 8.71
N GLY A 21 -4.91 13.13 7.55
CA GLY A 21 -4.86 14.01 6.39
C GLY A 21 -3.50 14.07 5.71
N LEU A 22 -2.64 13.08 5.96
CA LEU A 22 -1.30 13.02 5.36
C LEU A 22 -1.37 12.37 3.98
N VAL A 23 -1.92 13.09 3.04
CA VAL A 23 -2.16 12.62 1.68
C VAL A 23 -1.37 13.45 0.69
N PRO A 24 -1.00 12.87 -0.46
CA PRO A 24 -1.19 11.46 -0.85
C PRO A 24 -0.21 10.53 -0.16
N VAL A 25 -0.62 9.27 0.03
CA VAL A 25 0.25 8.23 0.58
C VAL A 25 0.92 7.50 -0.57
N HIS A 26 2.23 7.27 -0.47
CA HIS A 26 2.97 6.52 -1.49
C HIS A 26 3.84 5.45 -0.82
N ASN A 27 4.41 4.57 -1.65
CA ASN A 27 5.17 3.43 -1.13
C ASN A 27 6.36 3.82 -0.25
N GLY A 28 6.98 4.96 -0.50
CA GLY A 28 8.08 5.45 0.34
C GLY A 28 7.68 5.71 1.79
N HIS A 29 6.43 6.13 2.03
CA HIS A 29 5.93 6.38 3.38
C HIS A 29 5.81 5.09 4.21
N LEU A 30 5.81 3.93 3.56
CA LEU A 30 5.58 2.65 4.20
C LEU A 30 6.86 1.84 4.40
N ALA A 31 8.01 2.42 4.07
CA ALA A 31 9.29 1.73 4.17
C ALA A 31 9.60 1.27 5.59
N ASN A 32 9.34 2.12 6.58
CA ASN A 32 9.63 1.80 7.98
C ASN A 32 8.76 0.68 8.51
N VAL A 33 7.56 0.53 7.98
CA VAL A 33 6.64 -0.51 8.42
C VAL A 33 7.13 -1.89 8.01
N SER A 34 7.64 -1.99 6.78
CA SER A 34 8.04 -3.27 6.22
C SER A 34 9.48 -3.64 6.55
N GLN A 35 10.26 -2.73 7.15
CA GLN A 35 11.68 -2.89 7.38
C GLN A 35 12.46 -3.11 6.08
N ALA A 36 11.84 -2.73 4.96
CA ALA A 36 12.45 -2.73 3.64
C ALA A 36 12.48 -1.30 3.15
N GLU A 37 13.32 -1.01 2.18
CA GLU A 37 13.41 0.34 1.67
C GLU A 37 12.08 0.84 1.12
N GLU A 38 11.40 0.01 0.35
CA GLU A 38 10.08 0.35 -0.18
C GLU A 38 9.31 -0.95 -0.40
N PRO A 39 8.16 -1.13 0.26
CA PRO A 39 7.38 -2.37 0.15
C PRO A 39 6.54 -2.41 -1.13
N LEU A 40 7.15 -2.12 -2.26
CA LEU A 40 6.42 -1.97 -3.52
C LEU A 40 5.76 -3.27 -3.96
N GLU A 41 6.48 -4.39 -3.90
CA GLU A 41 5.92 -5.67 -4.32
C GLU A 41 4.70 -6.06 -3.47
N CYS A 42 4.79 -5.83 -2.17
CA CYS A 42 3.69 -6.13 -1.27
C CYS A 42 2.48 -5.26 -1.61
N LEU A 43 2.71 -3.97 -1.87
CA LEU A 43 1.63 -3.05 -2.23
C LEU A 43 0.99 -3.42 -3.57
N LEU A 44 1.79 -3.85 -4.53
CA LEU A 44 1.25 -4.28 -5.82
C LEU A 44 0.35 -5.51 -5.67
N LEU A 45 0.75 -6.46 -4.82
CA LEU A 45 -0.07 -7.62 -4.52
C LEU A 45 -1.35 -7.22 -3.80
N MET A 46 -1.26 -6.32 -2.83
CA MET A 46 -2.43 -5.83 -2.11
C MET A 46 -3.42 -5.13 -3.04
N LYS A 47 -2.91 -4.36 -4.00
CA LYS A 47 -3.75 -3.72 -4.99
C LYS A 47 -4.43 -4.76 -5.87
N LYS A 48 -3.70 -5.77 -6.31
CA LYS A 48 -4.23 -6.86 -7.13
C LYS A 48 -5.34 -7.62 -6.39
N GLU A 49 -5.16 -7.82 -5.09
CA GLU A 49 -6.15 -8.50 -4.25
C GLU A 49 -7.33 -7.60 -3.87
N GLY A 50 -7.29 -6.33 -4.24
CA GLY A 50 -8.38 -5.41 -3.97
C GLY A 50 -8.41 -4.83 -2.56
N LEU A 51 -7.30 -4.92 -1.83
CA LEU A 51 -7.23 -4.39 -0.46
C LEU A 51 -6.95 -2.90 -0.44
N ILE A 52 -6.27 -2.39 -1.45
CA ILE A 52 -5.96 -0.97 -1.58
C ILE A 52 -6.22 -0.52 -3.01
N SER A 53 -6.37 0.77 -3.19
CA SER A 53 -6.35 1.40 -4.49
C SER A 53 -5.13 2.33 -4.55
N GLY A 54 -4.77 2.76 -5.74
CA GLY A 54 -3.65 3.67 -5.92
C GLY A 54 -3.27 3.77 -7.38
N ASP A 55 -2.44 4.77 -7.66
CA ASP A 55 -1.98 5.05 -9.02
C ASP A 55 -0.57 4.49 -9.20
N LEU A 56 -0.40 3.67 -10.22
CA LEU A 56 0.90 3.08 -10.53
C LEU A 56 1.67 4.01 -11.47
N ILE A 57 2.95 4.21 -11.17
CA ILE A 57 3.82 5.05 -11.98
C ILE A 57 4.89 4.18 -12.59
N THR A 58 5.00 4.25 -13.91
CA THR A 58 6.01 3.49 -14.69
C THR A 58 6.86 4.46 -15.50
N ARG A 59 8.02 3.99 -15.95
CA ARG A 59 8.91 4.79 -16.77
C ARG A 59 8.71 4.56 -18.25
N GLY A 60 7.86 3.61 -18.62
CA GLY A 60 7.60 3.31 -20.02
C GLY A 60 6.41 2.39 -20.14
N ALA A 61 5.92 2.22 -21.37
CA ALA A 61 4.67 1.51 -21.61
C ALA A 61 4.69 0.06 -21.13
N ASN A 62 5.85 -0.58 -21.17
CA ASN A 62 5.98 -1.99 -20.80
C ASN A 62 6.84 -2.19 -19.55
N SER A 63 7.07 -1.13 -18.79
CA SER A 63 7.91 -1.20 -17.60
C SER A 63 7.12 -1.65 -16.39
N THR A 64 7.80 -2.35 -15.47
CA THR A 64 7.24 -2.64 -14.17
C THR A 64 7.06 -1.33 -13.41
N PRO A 65 5.93 -1.13 -12.71
CA PRO A 65 5.76 0.07 -11.90
C PRO A 65 6.89 0.21 -10.88
N TYR A 66 7.40 1.42 -10.72
CA TYR A 66 8.43 1.68 -9.71
C TYR A 66 7.90 2.48 -8.52
N ARG A 67 6.67 2.92 -8.59
CA ARG A 67 6.04 3.67 -7.51
C ARG A 67 4.52 3.47 -7.55
N ILE A 68 3.93 3.47 -6.38
CA ILE A 68 2.47 3.55 -6.25
C ILE A 68 2.18 4.74 -5.33
N THR A 69 1.28 5.61 -5.75
CA THR A 69 0.93 6.81 -5.02
C THR A 69 -0.59 6.93 -4.90
N ASN A 70 -1.03 7.90 -4.12
CA ASN A 70 -2.45 8.11 -3.87
C ASN A 70 -3.11 6.83 -3.33
N ILE A 71 -2.40 6.15 -2.42
CA ILE A 71 -2.86 4.89 -1.84
C ILE A 71 -4.02 5.16 -0.90
N ARG A 72 -5.08 4.36 -1.03
CA ARG A 72 -6.24 4.41 -0.15
C ARG A 72 -6.68 2.99 0.17
N LEU A 73 -7.37 2.83 1.30
CA LEU A 73 -7.96 1.55 1.63
C LEU A 73 -9.27 1.36 0.87
N THR A 74 -9.48 0.14 0.39
CA THR A 74 -10.77 -0.24 -0.15
C THR A 74 -11.66 -0.73 0.99
N TYR A 75 -12.92 -0.99 0.69
CA TYR A 75 -13.83 -1.60 1.67
C TYR A 75 -13.26 -2.94 2.17
N LEU A 76 -12.73 -3.75 1.25
CA LEU A 76 -12.13 -5.04 1.63
C LEU A 76 -10.93 -4.84 2.53
N GLY A 77 -10.07 -3.86 2.23
CA GLY A 77 -8.92 -3.54 3.07
C GLY A 77 -9.33 -3.16 4.49
N LEU A 78 -10.37 -2.34 4.61
CA LEU A 78 -10.90 -1.95 5.91
C LEU A 78 -11.44 -3.15 6.69
N ARG A 79 -12.11 -4.06 6.01
CA ARG A 79 -12.64 -5.27 6.66
C ARG A 79 -11.50 -6.13 7.21
N VAL A 80 -10.45 -6.30 6.43
CA VAL A 80 -9.28 -7.08 6.86
C VAL A 80 -8.63 -6.42 8.06
N LEU A 81 -8.49 -5.09 8.02
CA LEU A 81 -7.89 -4.34 9.11
C LEU A 81 -8.67 -4.48 10.42
N ARG A 82 -9.99 -4.54 10.32
CA ARG A 82 -10.87 -4.60 11.50
C ARG A 82 -11.23 -6.00 11.95
N SER A 83 -10.82 -6.99 11.19
CA SER A 83 -11.14 -8.39 11.53
C SER A 83 -10.29 -8.92 12.69
#